data_efef06067b8f135fb8919b9dc173a6b6
#
_entry.id   efef06067b8f135fb8919b9dc173a6b6
#
_cell.length_a   1.000
_cell.length_b   1.000
_cell.length_c   1.000
_cell.angle_alpha   90.00
_cell.angle_beta   90.00
_cell.angle_gamma   90.00
#
_symmetry.space_group_name_H-M   'P 1'
#
loop_
_entity.id
_entity.type
_entity.pdbx_description
1 polymer ?
#
loop_
_entity_poly.entity_id
_entity_poly.type
_entity_poly.pdbx_seq_one_letter_code
_entity_poly.pdbx_strand_id
1 'polypeptide(L)'
;MKIEYALIADAAQAVGGKVFLLGGGWNLFRAASYPAPVQFAIAIGLGFTTNEIGMKYPLNVAIADESGVPIVPEMKGQVETGQPAPDVPKTASIKIPVAININMSLPHPGTYGIVVTAGSSSAQLSFEAIFAGQKVQLEPEGPTPERGN
;
A
#
# COMPACT_ATOMS: atom_id res chain seq x y z
N MET A 1 -18.26 0.54 4.35
CA MET A 1 -16.93 -0.10 4.16
C MET A 1 -15.88 0.99 4.10
N LYS A 2 -14.74 0.77 4.74
CA LYS A 2 -13.60 1.71 4.76
C LYS A 2 -12.27 0.96 4.65
N ILE A 3 -11.26 1.61 4.10
CA ILE A 3 -9.88 1.15 4.20
C ILE A 3 -9.36 1.54 5.58
N GLU A 4 -9.00 0.56 6.40
CA GLU A 4 -8.45 0.80 7.74
C GLU A 4 -6.94 0.98 7.74
N TYR A 5 -6.28 0.27 6.85
CA TYR A 5 -4.84 0.42 6.57
C TYR A 5 -4.52 0.00 5.14
N ALA A 6 -3.44 0.55 4.62
CA ALA A 6 -2.77 0.09 3.42
C ALA A 6 -1.26 0.29 3.61
N LEU A 7 -0.45 -0.68 3.23
CA LEU A 7 1.00 -0.58 3.34
C LEU A 7 1.72 -1.42 2.27
N ILE A 8 2.93 -0.99 1.93
CA ILE A 8 3.81 -1.70 1.02
C ILE A 8 4.64 -2.72 1.82
N ALA A 9 4.84 -3.91 1.26
CA ALA A 9 5.67 -4.96 1.84
C ALA A 9 6.45 -5.69 0.75
N ASP A 10 7.53 -6.37 1.11
CA ASP A 10 8.27 -7.23 0.18
C ASP A 10 7.40 -8.40 -0.29
N ALA A 11 6.63 -8.98 0.62
CA ALA A 11 5.65 -10.02 0.34
C ALA A 11 4.46 -9.92 1.29
N ALA A 12 3.28 -10.29 0.81
CA ALA A 12 2.08 -10.37 1.62
C ALA A 12 1.18 -11.51 1.15
N GLN A 13 0.45 -12.10 2.09
CA GLN A 13 -0.56 -13.11 1.84
C GLN A 13 -1.76 -12.92 2.77
N ALA A 14 -2.97 -12.99 2.24
CA ALA A 14 -4.20 -12.97 3.03
C ALA A 14 -4.77 -14.38 3.10
N VAL A 15 -4.81 -14.97 4.28
CA VAL A 15 -5.27 -16.35 4.53
C VAL A 15 -6.01 -16.42 5.85
N GLY A 16 -7.18 -17.08 5.87
CA GLY A 16 -7.94 -17.31 7.08
C GLY A 16 -8.33 -16.04 7.84
N GLY A 17 -8.65 -14.96 7.11
CA GLY A 17 -9.02 -13.67 7.71
C GLY A 17 -7.85 -12.89 8.31
N LYS A 18 -6.62 -13.30 8.03
CA LYS A 18 -5.39 -12.67 8.51
C LYS A 18 -4.48 -12.28 7.37
N VAL A 19 -3.68 -11.23 7.54
CA VAL A 19 -2.61 -10.88 6.63
C VAL A 19 -1.27 -11.26 7.22
N PHE A 20 -0.45 -11.92 6.41
CA PHE A 20 0.93 -12.27 6.72
C PHE A 20 1.83 -11.40 5.86
N LEU A 21 2.78 -10.71 6.50
CA LEU A 21 3.66 -9.73 5.87
C LEU A 21 5.12 -10.10 6.11
N LEU A 22 5.95 -9.90 5.09
CA LEU A 22 7.39 -9.86 5.19
C LEU A 22 7.89 -8.52 4.67
N GLY A 23 8.76 -7.84 5.44
CA GLY A 23 9.38 -6.59 5.04
C GLY A 23 8.38 -5.49 4.74
N GLY A 24 7.44 -5.23 5.66
CA GLY A 24 6.41 -4.21 5.47
C GLY A 24 6.82 -2.83 5.94
N GLY A 25 6.18 -1.78 5.35
CA GLY A 25 6.29 -0.40 5.77
C GLY A 25 7.46 0.38 5.17
N TRP A 26 8.09 -0.12 4.11
CA TRP A 26 9.14 0.63 3.42
C TRP A 26 8.57 1.63 2.40
N ASN A 27 9.37 2.64 2.10
CA ASN A 27 9.07 3.69 1.12
C ASN A 27 10.27 4.04 0.24
N LEU A 28 11.29 3.19 0.21
CA LEU A 28 12.50 3.41 -0.57
C LEU A 28 12.91 2.14 -1.31
N PHE A 29 13.07 2.25 -2.61
CA PHE A 29 13.55 1.20 -3.50
C PHE A 29 14.89 1.60 -4.12
N ARG A 30 15.83 0.67 -4.19
CA ARG A 30 17.15 0.89 -4.78
C ARG A 30 17.41 -0.06 -5.93
N ALA A 31 17.86 0.48 -7.06
CA ALA A 31 18.28 -0.31 -8.22
C ALA A 31 19.62 0.17 -8.76
N ALA A 32 20.38 -0.75 -9.31
CA ALA A 32 21.67 -0.43 -9.94
C ALA A 32 21.50 0.31 -11.28
N SER A 33 20.41 0.07 -11.98
CA SER A 33 20.09 0.69 -13.29
C SER A 33 18.58 0.75 -13.50
N TYR A 34 18.15 1.60 -14.40
CA TYR A 34 16.77 1.73 -14.86
C TYR A 34 16.69 1.54 -16.39
N PRO A 35 15.60 0.95 -16.92
CA PRO A 35 14.42 0.43 -16.22
C PRO A 35 14.75 -0.70 -15.23
N ALA A 36 14.11 -0.69 -14.06
CA ALA A 36 14.38 -1.65 -13.00
C ALA A 36 13.17 -2.53 -12.70
N PRO A 37 13.30 -3.87 -12.70
CA PRO A 37 12.23 -4.73 -12.23
C PRO A 37 12.02 -4.54 -10.73
N VAL A 38 10.77 -4.42 -10.30
CA VAL A 38 10.39 -4.35 -8.90
C VAL A 38 9.27 -5.32 -8.63
N GLN A 39 9.37 -6.01 -7.50
CA GLN A 39 8.33 -6.88 -6.98
C GLN A 39 8.05 -6.50 -5.53
N PHE A 40 6.78 -6.26 -5.23
CA PHE A 40 6.32 -5.96 -3.88
C PHE A 40 4.86 -6.35 -3.72
N ALA A 41 4.36 -6.24 -2.51
CA ALA A 41 2.94 -6.46 -2.22
C ALA A 41 2.33 -5.22 -1.57
N ILE A 42 1.03 -5.03 -1.79
CA ILE A 42 0.22 -4.08 -1.07
C ILE A 42 -0.72 -4.87 -0.16
N ALA A 43 -0.59 -4.65 1.15
CA ALA A 43 -1.49 -5.20 2.14
C ALA A 43 -2.53 -4.15 2.50
N ILE A 44 -3.80 -4.55 2.44
CA ILE A 44 -4.95 -3.67 2.64
C ILE A 44 -5.86 -4.32 3.68
N GLY A 45 -6.26 -3.56 4.69
CA GLY A 45 -7.30 -3.96 5.63
C GLY A 45 -8.60 -3.22 5.34
N LEU A 46 -9.66 -3.96 5.07
CA LEU A 46 -11.00 -3.43 4.82
C LEU A 46 -11.90 -3.69 6.03
N GLY A 47 -12.57 -2.66 6.51
CA GLY A 47 -13.55 -2.74 7.59
C GLY A 47 -14.98 -2.58 7.06
N PHE A 48 -15.86 -3.47 7.49
CA PHE A 48 -17.28 -3.52 7.11
C PHE A 48 -18.17 -3.46 8.34
N THR A 49 -19.28 -2.76 8.22
CA THR A 49 -20.37 -2.82 9.17
C THR A 49 -21.34 -3.97 8.81
N THR A 50 -22.18 -4.37 9.73
CA THR A 50 -23.16 -5.43 9.50
C THR A 50 -24.13 -5.16 8.35
N ASN A 51 -24.44 -3.89 8.08
CA ASN A 51 -25.34 -3.48 6.98
C ASN A 51 -24.68 -3.60 5.60
N GLU A 52 -23.39 -3.81 5.55
CA GLU A 52 -22.60 -3.91 4.31
C GLU A 52 -22.27 -5.36 3.93
N ILE A 53 -22.75 -6.32 4.72
CA ILE A 53 -22.53 -7.74 4.51
C ILE A 53 -23.28 -8.24 3.28
N GLY A 54 -22.62 -9.08 2.48
CA GLY A 54 -23.18 -9.63 1.25
C GLY A 54 -23.19 -8.67 0.07
N MET A 55 -22.69 -7.45 0.25
CA MET A 55 -22.50 -6.50 -0.84
C MET A 55 -21.13 -6.67 -1.52
N LYS A 56 -21.10 -6.34 -2.81
CA LYS A 56 -19.87 -6.31 -3.60
C LYS A 56 -19.36 -4.89 -3.72
N TYR A 57 -18.06 -4.70 -3.44
CA TYR A 57 -17.40 -3.42 -3.54
C TYR A 57 -16.27 -3.47 -4.56
N PRO A 58 -16.16 -2.49 -5.46
CA PRO A 58 -15.00 -2.39 -6.34
C PRO A 58 -13.75 -2.11 -5.50
N LEU A 59 -12.66 -2.75 -5.85
CA LEU A 59 -11.33 -2.52 -5.31
C LEU A 59 -10.38 -2.26 -6.46
N ASN A 60 -9.82 -1.07 -6.53
CA ASN A 60 -8.91 -0.67 -7.60
C ASN A 60 -7.57 -0.22 -7.03
N VAL A 61 -6.50 -0.47 -7.80
CA VAL A 61 -5.16 0.02 -7.49
C VAL A 61 -4.57 0.65 -8.74
N ALA A 62 -4.20 1.92 -8.63
CA ALA A 62 -3.51 2.68 -9.66
C ALA A 62 -2.11 3.04 -9.19
N ILE A 63 -1.12 2.91 -10.08
CA ILE A 63 0.28 3.25 -9.81
C ILE A 63 0.76 4.20 -10.90
N ALA A 64 1.26 5.37 -10.51
CA ALA A 64 1.73 6.41 -11.40
C ALA A 64 3.05 7.03 -10.89
N ASP A 65 3.79 7.62 -11.80
CA ASP A 65 4.96 8.44 -11.45
C ASP A 65 4.54 9.83 -10.92
N GLU A 66 5.52 10.63 -10.55
CA GLU A 66 5.32 11.99 -10.02
C GLU A 66 4.61 12.94 -10.99
N SER A 67 4.65 12.66 -12.29
CA SER A 67 3.95 13.42 -13.33
C SER A 67 2.51 12.92 -13.55
N GLY A 68 2.08 11.89 -12.82
CA GLY A 68 0.78 11.26 -12.98
C GLY A 68 0.67 10.29 -14.16
N VAL A 69 1.80 9.89 -14.75
CA VAL A 69 1.81 8.92 -15.85
C VAL A 69 1.67 7.51 -15.26
N PRO A 70 0.65 6.73 -15.67
CA PRO A 70 0.47 5.38 -15.21
C PRO A 70 1.66 4.48 -15.58
N ILE A 71 2.15 3.71 -14.61
CA ILE A 71 3.26 2.75 -14.82
C ILE A 71 2.75 1.42 -15.32
N VAL A 72 1.58 1.02 -14.83
CA VAL A 72 0.86 -0.19 -15.23
C VAL A 72 -0.61 0.14 -15.42
N PRO A 73 -1.37 -0.66 -16.17
CA PRO A 73 -2.82 -0.52 -16.22
C PRO A 73 -3.42 -0.59 -14.82
N GLU A 74 -4.46 0.19 -14.57
CA GLU A 74 -5.18 0.13 -13.31
C GLU A 74 -5.67 -1.29 -13.02
N MET A 75 -5.33 -1.83 -11.87
CA MET A 75 -5.79 -3.13 -11.42
C MET A 75 -7.19 -2.98 -10.82
N LYS A 76 -8.14 -3.76 -11.34
CA LYS A 76 -9.54 -3.73 -10.92
C LYS A 76 -9.96 -5.07 -10.37
N GLY A 77 -10.60 -5.04 -9.22
CA GLY A 77 -11.13 -6.21 -8.55
C GLY A 77 -12.42 -5.90 -7.82
N GLN A 78 -12.94 -6.90 -7.14
CA GLN A 78 -14.11 -6.78 -6.26
C GLN A 78 -13.83 -7.50 -4.95
N VAL A 79 -14.36 -6.94 -3.87
CA VAL A 79 -14.38 -7.57 -2.56
C VAL A 79 -15.84 -7.81 -2.16
N GLU A 80 -16.12 -9.01 -1.72
CA GLU A 80 -17.42 -9.42 -1.20
C GLU A 80 -17.25 -9.99 0.20
N THR A 81 -18.08 -9.57 1.13
CA THR A 81 -18.14 -10.19 2.45
C THR A 81 -19.02 -11.43 2.37
N GLY A 82 -18.51 -12.57 2.84
CA GLY A 82 -19.35 -13.74 3.09
C GLY A 82 -20.39 -13.48 4.18
N GLN A 83 -21.35 -14.38 4.33
CA GLN A 83 -22.28 -14.35 5.45
C GLN A 83 -21.51 -14.52 6.77
N PRO A 84 -21.76 -13.69 7.78
CA PRO A 84 -21.13 -13.86 9.08
C PRO A 84 -21.59 -15.18 9.71
N ALA A 85 -20.71 -15.78 10.52
CA ALA A 85 -21.10 -16.94 11.31
C ALA A 85 -22.25 -16.55 12.27
N PRO A 86 -23.19 -17.49 12.58
CA PRO A 86 -24.39 -17.17 13.37
C PRO A 86 -24.10 -16.64 14.78
N ASP A 87 -22.91 -16.92 15.31
CA ASP A 87 -22.44 -16.48 16.63
C ASP A 87 -21.77 -15.11 16.63
N VAL A 88 -21.60 -14.50 15.44
CA VAL A 88 -21.01 -13.14 15.35
C VAL A 88 -22.05 -12.09 15.75
N PRO A 89 -21.76 -11.26 16.76
CA PRO A 89 -22.66 -10.19 17.16
C PRO A 89 -22.98 -9.24 16.01
N LYS A 90 -24.23 -8.84 15.86
CA LYS A 90 -24.66 -7.87 14.82
C LYS A 90 -23.97 -6.50 14.92
N THR A 91 -23.36 -6.21 16.05
CA THR A 91 -22.59 -4.98 16.30
C THR A 91 -21.10 -5.13 15.96
N ALA A 92 -20.64 -6.35 15.63
CA ALA A 92 -19.26 -6.58 15.30
C ALA A 92 -18.91 -5.96 13.93
N SER A 93 -17.76 -5.31 13.83
CA SER A 93 -17.20 -4.94 12.54
C SER A 93 -16.46 -6.15 11.94
N ILE A 94 -16.69 -6.41 10.67
CA ILE A 94 -16.01 -7.46 9.94
C ILE A 94 -14.79 -6.86 9.28
N LYS A 95 -13.63 -7.52 9.42
CA LYS A 95 -12.38 -7.12 8.79
C LYS A 95 -11.95 -8.13 7.76
N ILE A 96 -11.65 -7.63 6.56
CA ILE A 96 -11.16 -8.45 5.45
C ILE A 96 -9.79 -7.94 5.06
N PRO A 97 -8.73 -8.73 5.27
CA PRO A 97 -7.41 -8.44 4.73
C PRO A 97 -7.36 -8.83 3.25
N VAL A 98 -6.70 -7.99 2.46
CA VAL A 98 -6.40 -8.22 1.04
C VAL A 98 -4.92 -8.06 0.83
N ALA A 99 -4.32 -8.93 0.05
CA ALA A 99 -2.93 -8.83 -0.38
C ALA A 99 -2.88 -8.82 -1.90
N ILE A 100 -2.26 -7.81 -2.49
CA ILE A 100 -2.08 -7.67 -3.93
C ILE A 100 -0.60 -7.70 -4.23
N ASN A 101 -0.14 -8.72 -4.97
CA ASN A 101 1.25 -8.82 -5.40
C ASN A 101 1.44 -8.08 -6.71
N ILE A 102 2.43 -7.21 -6.75
CA ILE A 102 2.79 -6.35 -7.87
C ILE A 102 4.11 -6.81 -8.44
N ASN A 103 4.16 -6.95 -9.76
CA ASN A 103 5.38 -7.20 -10.51
C ASN A 103 5.39 -6.24 -11.70
N MET A 104 6.31 -5.30 -11.71
CA MET A 104 6.37 -4.26 -12.75
C MET A 104 7.81 -3.79 -12.99
N SER A 105 8.00 -2.95 -14.00
CA SER A 105 9.26 -2.30 -14.27
C SER A 105 9.13 -0.79 -14.04
N LEU A 106 10.03 -0.24 -13.23
CA LEU A 106 10.13 1.20 -13.02
C LEU A 106 10.99 1.82 -14.13
N PRO A 107 10.47 2.77 -14.92
CA PRO A 107 11.19 3.32 -16.07
C PRO A 107 12.38 4.20 -15.70
N HIS A 108 12.30 4.89 -14.56
CA HIS A 108 13.32 5.86 -14.11
C HIS A 108 13.32 5.98 -12.57
N PRO A 109 14.37 6.54 -11.97
CA PRO A 109 14.33 6.95 -10.57
C PRO A 109 13.30 8.10 -10.38
N GLY A 110 12.72 8.22 -9.20
CA GLY A 110 11.74 9.25 -8.85
C GLY A 110 10.70 8.74 -7.86
N THR A 111 9.71 9.57 -7.59
CA THR A 111 8.61 9.25 -6.67
C THR A 111 7.47 8.56 -7.40
N TYR A 112 6.99 7.46 -6.85
CA TYR A 112 5.86 6.69 -7.36
C TYR A 112 4.72 6.71 -6.36
N GLY A 113 3.54 7.11 -6.83
CA GLY A 113 2.31 7.11 -6.06
C GLY A 113 1.47 5.87 -6.32
N ILE A 114 0.85 5.35 -5.27
CA ILE A 114 -0.10 4.24 -5.33
C ILE A 114 -1.41 4.72 -4.72
N VAL A 115 -2.48 4.63 -5.48
CA VAL A 115 -3.82 4.94 -5.01
C VAL A 115 -4.64 3.67 -4.94
N VAL A 116 -5.10 3.33 -3.74
CA VAL A 116 -6.01 2.22 -3.49
C VAL A 116 -7.40 2.80 -3.26
N THR A 117 -8.38 2.36 -4.04
CA THR A 117 -9.78 2.75 -3.84
C THR A 117 -10.63 1.52 -3.57
N ALA A 118 -11.49 1.60 -2.58
CA ALA A 118 -12.41 0.53 -2.22
C ALA A 118 -13.79 1.16 -1.93
N GLY A 119 -14.74 0.97 -2.84
CA GLY A 119 -16.02 1.70 -2.80
C GLY A 119 -15.80 3.22 -2.82
N SER A 120 -16.25 3.92 -1.78
CA SER A 120 -16.04 5.37 -1.59
C SER A 120 -14.80 5.72 -0.76
N SER A 121 -14.08 4.72 -0.25
CA SER A 121 -12.87 4.91 0.57
C SER A 121 -11.63 4.86 -0.30
N SER A 122 -10.62 5.65 0.02
CA SER A 122 -9.33 5.64 -0.66
C SER A 122 -8.17 5.75 0.31
N ALA A 123 -7.03 5.18 -0.08
CA ALA A 123 -5.74 5.34 0.60
C ALA A 123 -4.66 5.65 -0.43
N GLN A 124 -3.70 6.47 -0.02
CA GLN A 124 -2.55 6.84 -0.84
C GLN A 124 -1.28 6.35 -0.17
N LEU A 125 -0.44 5.69 -0.96
CA LEU A 125 0.90 5.26 -0.60
C LEU A 125 1.89 5.86 -1.59
N SER A 126 3.14 5.96 -1.20
CA SER A 126 4.21 6.36 -2.10
C SER A 126 5.52 5.69 -1.72
N PHE A 127 6.39 5.56 -2.68
CA PHE A 127 7.78 5.17 -2.46
C PHE A 127 8.69 5.93 -3.41
N GLU A 128 9.93 6.05 -3.03
CA GLU A 128 10.98 6.67 -3.84
C GLU A 128 11.91 5.62 -4.41
N ALA A 129 12.17 5.70 -5.70
CA ALA A 129 13.11 4.83 -6.40
C ALA A 129 14.40 5.61 -6.68
N ILE A 130 15.53 5.09 -6.24
CA ILE A 130 16.84 5.72 -6.36
C ILE A 130 17.86 4.75 -6.93
N PHE A 131 19.04 5.29 -7.36
CA PHE A 131 20.18 4.45 -7.70
C PHE A 131 20.82 3.82 -6.45
N ALA A 132 21.19 2.55 -6.54
CA ALA A 132 21.97 1.89 -5.51
C ALA A 132 23.32 2.60 -5.34
N GLY A 133 23.72 2.87 -4.09
CA GLY A 133 24.95 3.59 -3.78
C GLY A 133 24.79 5.11 -3.68
N GLN A 134 23.66 5.68 -4.00
CA GLN A 134 23.34 7.07 -3.67
C GLN A 134 23.25 7.23 -2.14
N LYS A 135 24.19 7.99 -1.57
CA LYS A 135 24.10 8.37 -0.16
C LYS A 135 22.98 9.41 -0.03
N VAL A 136 22.02 9.13 0.80
CA VAL A 136 21.07 10.16 1.26
C VAL A 136 21.91 11.13 2.10
N GLN A 137 22.19 12.32 1.57
CA GLN A 137 22.77 13.40 2.39
C GLN A 137 21.66 13.89 3.30
N LEU A 138 21.72 13.48 4.56
CA LEU A 138 21.03 14.19 5.62
C LEU A 138 21.71 15.55 5.74
N GLU A 139 20.99 16.64 5.53
CA GLU A 139 21.51 17.97 5.84
C GLU A 139 21.98 17.97 7.31
N PRO A 140 23.21 18.43 7.59
CA PRO A 140 23.66 18.53 8.97
C PRO A 140 22.76 19.51 9.69
N GLU A 141 22.24 19.10 10.86
CA GLU A 141 21.58 20.02 11.78
C GLU A 141 22.44 21.27 11.94
N GLY A 142 21.81 22.43 11.77
CA GLY A 142 22.49 23.72 11.87
C GLY A 142 23.22 23.85 13.21
N PRO A 143 24.19 24.78 13.30
CA PRO A 143 25.09 24.89 14.46
C PRO A 143 24.30 25.03 15.74
N THR A 144 24.60 24.17 16.70
CA THR A 144 24.07 24.23 18.07
C THR A 144 24.41 25.61 18.64
N PRO A 145 23.43 26.38 19.15
CA PRO A 145 23.73 27.67 19.76
C PRO A 145 24.66 27.46 20.94
N GLU A 146 25.84 28.07 20.89
CA GLU A 146 26.77 28.13 22.01
C GLU A 146 26.03 28.74 23.21
N ARG A 147 25.96 27.99 24.32
CA ARG A 147 25.56 28.55 25.60
C ARG A 147 26.64 29.52 26.02
N GLY A 148 26.39 30.83 25.88
CA GLY A 148 27.19 31.86 26.49
C GLY A 148 27.24 31.68 27.98
N ASN A 149 28.43 31.80 28.53
CA ASN A 149 28.71 31.95 29.94
C ASN A 149 28.12 33.24 30.50
#